data_804639697b18a71a1d735c9148b43cc2
#
_entry.id   804639697b18a71a1d735c9148b43cc2
#
_cell.length_a   1.000
_cell.length_b   1.000
_cell.length_c   1.000
_cell.angle_alpha   90.00
_cell.angle_beta   90.00
_cell.angle_gamma   90.00
#
_symmetry.space_group_name_H-M   'P 1'
#
loop_
_entity.id
_entity.type
_entity.pdbx_description
1 polymer ?
#
loop_
_entity_poly.entity_id
_entity_poly.type
_entity_poly.pdbx_seq_one_letter_code
_entity_poly.pdbx_strand_id
1 'polypeptide(L)'
;MTQDELKQLVGREALKHVVEDAIVGVGSGSTVNCFIDALATMKGRIEGAVAASEASAERLKKHGIRVIDLNSVDALDVYVDGADEITEHMAMIKGGGGALTREKIIAAVAKRFVCICDASKLVPVLGKFPLPVEVIPMARSYVGRQLRNLGARPVLRENFKTDNGNLILDCHGLTILDPVKLEGELNQVAGVVTNGLFARRGADLLLLGTPEGVKTMKARA
;
A
#
# COMPACT_ATOMS: atom_id res chain seq x y z
N MET A 1 -17.25 -12.61 12.70
CA MET A 1 -17.10 -11.30 12.01
C MET A 1 -16.92 -11.53 10.54
N THR A 2 -17.62 -10.78 9.70
CA THR A 2 -17.41 -10.76 8.25
C THR A 2 -16.11 -10.02 7.90
N GLN A 3 -15.61 -10.20 6.69
CA GLN A 3 -14.41 -9.47 6.23
C GLN A 3 -14.62 -7.95 6.26
N ASP A 4 -15.82 -7.48 5.94
CA ASP A 4 -16.13 -6.05 5.97
C ASP A 4 -16.19 -5.48 7.39
N GLU A 5 -16.70 -6.25 8.35
CA GLU A 5 -16.64 -5.88 9.79
C GLU A 5 -15.19 -5.78 10.28
N LEU A 6 -14.31 -6.70 9.86
CA LEU A 6 -12.89 -6.66 10.19
C LEU A 6 -12.19 -5.42 9.61
N LYS A 7 -12.50 -5.05 8.35
CA LYS A 7 -11.96 -3.82 7.73
C LYS A 7 -12.40 -2.57 8.47
N GLN A 8 -13.68 -2.50 8.87
CA GLN A 8 -14.19 -1.37 9.64
C GLN A 8 -13.53 -1.29 11.02
N LEU A 9 -13.30 -2.44 11.65
CA LEU A 9 -12.66 -2.52 12.96
C LEU A 9 -11.23 -1.98 12.92
N VAL A 10 -10.40 -2.45 11.98
CA VAL A 10 -9.01 -1.96 11.85
C VAL A 10 -8.95 -0.50 11.38
N GLY A 11 -9.89 -0.07 10.53
CA GLY A 11 -9.99 1.32 10.09
C GLY A 11 -10.25 2.28 11.26
N ARG A 12 -11.12 1.91 12.18
CA ARG A 12 -11.38 2.68 13.42
C ARG A 12 -10.19 2.64 14.37
N GLU A 13 -9.58 1.47 14.55
CA GLU A 13 -8.42 1.32 15.43
C GLU A 13 -7.24 2.19 14.98
N ALA A 14 -7.07 2.34 13.66
CA ALA A 14 -6.01 3.18 13.08
C ALA A 14 -6.11 4.66 13.48
N LEU A 15 -7.30 5.16 13.85
CA LEU A 15 -7.46 6.54 14.34
C LEU A 15 -6.61 6.84 15.58
N LYS A 16 -6.31 5.84 16.40
CA LYS A 16 -5.45 6.00 17.59
C LYS A 16 -4.00 6.36 17.26
N HIS A 17 -3.61 6.21 16.00
CA HIS A 17 -2.27 6.51 15.51
C HIS A 17 -2.21 7.82 14.73
N VAL A 18 -3.35 8.45 14.46
CA VAL A 18 -3.44 9.76 13.83
C VAL A 18 -2.99 10.83 14.81
N VAL A 19 -2.12 11.72 14.37
CA VAL A 19 -1.65 12.86 15.16
C VAL A 19 -2.56 14.05 14.88
N GLU A 20 -3.00 14.72 15.94
CA GLU A 20 -3.80 15.95 15.84
C GLU A 20 -2.95 17.10 15.30
N ASP A 21 -3.61 18.04 14.63
CA ASP A 21 -2.97 19.21 14.02
C ASP A 21 -1.85 18.84 13.02
N ALA A 22 -1.91 17.63 12.42
CA ALA A 22 -0.95 17.13 11.46
C ALA A 22 -1.62 16.68 10.15
N ILE A 23 -0.80 16.46 9.13
CA ILE A 23 -1.23 15.92 7.83
C ILE A 23 -1.09 14.40 7.85
N VAL A 24 -2.15 13.71 7.43
CA VAL A 24 -2.21 12.23 7.44
C VAL A 24 -1.95 11.68 6.03
N GLY A 25 -1.01 10.75 5.90
CA GLY A 25 -0.85 9.95 4.69
C GLY A 25 -1.93 8.88 4.61
N VAL A 26 -2.62 8.80 3.50
CA VAL A 26 -3.76 7.89 3.28
C VAL A 26 -3.54 7.07 2.03
N GLY A 27 -3.54 5.75 2.19
CA GLY A 27 -3.36 4.77 1.13
C GLY A 27 -4.58 4.58 0.23
N SER A 28 -4.77 3.37 -0.25
CA SER A 28 -5.87 3.03 -1.16
C SER A 28 -6.50 1.66 -0.86
N GLY A 29 -7.67 1.42 -1.47
CA GLY A 29 -8.37 0.14 -1.40
C GLY A 29 -9.45 0.06 -0.33
N SER A 30 -10.17 -1.07 -0.30
CA SER A 30 -11.41 -1.22 0.48
C SER A 30 -11.22 -1.08 1.99
N THR A 31 -10.11 -1.55 2.55
CA THR A 31 -9.80 -1.38 3.97
C THR A 31 -9.49 0.07 4.31
N VAL A 32 -8.75 0.76 3.43
CA VAL A 32 -8.46 2.19 3.59
C VAL A 32 -9.72 3.04 3.46
N ASN A 33 -10.68 2.64 2.63
CA ASN A 33 -11.98 3.32 2.57
C ASN A 33 -12.68 3.34 3.93
N CYS A 34 -12.62 2.23 4.68
CA CYS A 34 -13.15 2.19 6.05
C CYS A 34 -12.37 3.12 7.00
N PHE A 35 -11.05 3.24 6.81
CA PHE A 35 -10.25 4.20 7.57
C PHE A 35 -10.61 5.65 7.21
N ILE A 36 -10.80 5.99 5.92
CA ILE A 36 -11.22 7.33 5.48
C ILE A 36 -12.58 7.70 6.10
N ASP A 37 -13.53 6.77 6.09
CA ASP A 37 -14.85 7.00 6.69
C ASP A 37 -14.75 7.25 8.21
N ALA A 38 -13.88 6.52 8.90
CA ALA A 38 -13.61 6.75 10.30
C ALA A 38 -12.86 8.08 10.54
N LEU A 39 -11.88 8.42 9.66
CA LEU A 39 -11.10 9.66 9.74
C LEU A 39 -11.97 10.92 9.60
N ALA A 40 -13.12 10.81 8.94
CA ALA A 40 -14.10 11.89 8.84
C ALA A 40 -14.54 12.43 10.20
N THR A 41 -14.52 11.61 11.25
CA THR A 41 -14.83 12.05 12.63
C THR A 41 -13.76 12.96 13.23
N MET A 42 -12.56 12.98 12.63
CA MET A 42 -11.42 13.80 13.05
C MET A 42 -11.13 14.99 12.12
N LYS A 43 -11.99 15.27 11.12
CA LYS A 43 -11.74 16.29 10.10
C LYS A 43 -11.40 17.68 10.63
N GLY A 44 -11.91 18.04 11.80
CA GLY A 44 -11.61 19.31 12.48
C GLY A 44 -10.41 19.27 13.42
N ARG A 45 -9.72 18.13 13.49
CA ARG A 45 -8.58 17.86 14.37
C ARG A 45 -7.31 17.50 13.59
N ILE A 46 -7.36 17.54 12.26
CA ILE A 46 -6.21 17.33 11.35
C ILE A 46 -6.13 18.47 10.37
N GLU A 47 -4.94 18.80 9.86
CA GLU A 47 -4.76 19.81 8.82
C GLU A 47 -5.28 19.37 7.46
N GLY A 48 -5.26 18.06 7.20
CA GLY A 48 -5.70 17.43 5.97
C GLY A 48 -5.03 16.09 5.73
N ALA A 49 -5.09 15.62 4.49
CA ALA A 49 -4.52 14.32 4.12
C ALA A 49 -3.83 14.37 2.75
N VAL A 50 -2.78 13.55 2.61
CA VAL A 50 -2.15 13.24 1.33
C VAL A 50 -2.66 11.88 0.87
N ALA A 51 -3.22 11.79 -0.33
CA ALA A 51 -3.86 10.59 -0.86
C ALA A 51 -2.96 9.84 -1.85
N ALA A 52 -2.90 8.51 -1.74
CA ALA A 52 -2.13 7.66 -2.64
C ALA A 52 -2.84 7.36 -3.98
N SER A 53 -4.10 7.72 -4.14
CA SER A 53 -4.86 7.53 -5.38
C SER A 53 -5.90 8.62 -5.57
N GLU A 54 -6.31 8.84 -6.83
CA GLU A 54 -7.41 9.75 -7.16
C GLU A 54 -8.72 9.33 -6.46
N ALA A 55 -8.99 8.02 -6.40
CA ALA A 55 -10.18 7.50 -5.72
C ALA A 55 -10.18 7.81 -4.21
N SER A 56 -9.03 7.68 -3.54
CA SER A 56 -8.89 8.06 -2.13
C SER A 56 -9.03 9.57 -1.94
N ALA A 57 -8.44 10.37 -2.85
CA ALA A 57 -8.57 11.83 -2.82
C ALA A 57 -10.04 12.29 -2.95
N GLU A 58 -10.78 11.70 -3.88
CA GLU A 58 -12.21 11.99 -4.04
C GLU A 58 -13.02 11.61 -2.80
N ARG A 59 -12.73 10.44 -2.19
CA ARG A 59 -13.42 10.00 -0.97
C ARG A 59 -13.15 10.95 0.21
N LEU A 60 -11.89 11.37 0.40
CA LEU A 60 -11.52 12.36 1.42
C LEU A 60 -12.27 13.68 1.23
N LYS A 61 -12.30 14.19 -0.01
CA LYS A 61 -13.05 15.41 -0.35
C LYS A 61 -14.56 15.29 -0.05
N LYS A 62 -15.18 14.14 -0.35
CA LYS A 62 -16.60 13.87 -0.03
C LYS A 62 -16.87 13.94 1.47
N HIS A 63 -15.92 13.58 2.31
CA HIS A 63 -16.00 13.73 3.77
C HIS A 63 -15.63 15.11 4.29
N GLY A 64 -15.27 16.05 3.40
CA GLY A 64 -14.85 17.40 3.77
C GLY A 64 -13.44 17.46 4.38
N ILE A 65 -12.59 16.45 4.10
CA ILE A 65 -11.18 16.45 4.48
C ILE A 65 -10.39 17.10 3.34
N ARG A 66 -9.57 18.10 3.68
CA ARG A 66 -8.68 18.77 2.73
C ARG A 66 -7.65 17.80 2.20
N VAL A 67 -7.54 17.67 0.87
CA VAL A 67 -6.47 16.93 0.20
C VAL A 67 -5.32 17.88 -0.10
N ILE A 68 -4.13 17.51 0.34
CA ILE A 68 -2.89 18.30 0.28
C ILE A 68 -1.94 17.63 -0.71
N ASP A 69 -1.27 18.43 -1.52
CA ASP A 69 -0.21 17.97 -2.42
C ASP A 69 1.04 17.60 -1.59
N LEU A 70 1.58 16.40 -1.83
CA LEU A 70 2.77 15.92 -1.12
C LEU A 70 3.99 16.84 -1.32
N ASN A 71 4.09 17.53 -2.45
CA ASN A 71 5.18 18.47 -2.72
C ASN A 71 5.17 19.71 -1.79
N SER A 72 4.06 19.96 -1.09
CA SER A 72 3.95 21.03 -0.08
C SER A 72 4.14 20.53 1.35
N VAL A 73 4.60 19.29 1.53
CA VAL A 73 4.73 18.65 2.85
C VAL A 73 6.15 18.13 3.02
N ASP A 74 6.85 18.58 4.08
CA ASP A 74 8.23 18.13 4.36
C ASP A 74 8.28 16.71 4.91
N ALA A 75 7.33 16.33 5.76
CA ALA A 75 7.21 14.98 6.33
C ALA A 75 5.77 14.69 6.76
N LEU A 76 5.42 13.41 6.78
CA LEU A 76 4.16 12.92 7.33
C LEU A 76 4.43 12.19 8.65
N ASP A 77 3.69 12.52 9.70
CA ASP A 77 3.86 11.82 10.99
C ASP A 77 3.35 10.38 10.92
N VAL A 78 2.27 10.15 10.18
CA VAL A 78 1.70 8.82 9.97
C VAL A 78 1.18 8.64 8.55
N TYR A 79 1.40 7.44 8.03
CA TYR A 79 0.77 6.91 6.82
C TYR A 79 -0.02 5.65 7.17
N VAL A 80 -1.28 5.59 6.75
CA VAL A 80 -2.17 4.44 6.98
C VAL A 80 -2.54 3.82 5.65
N ASP A 81 -2.25 2.53 5.46
CA ASP A 81 -2.57 1.82 4.23
C ASP A 81 -2.80 0.32 4.46
N GLY A 82 -3.40 -0.34 3.46
CA GLY A 82 -3.60 -1.79 3.44
C GLY A 82 -2.43 -2.55 2.83
N ALA A 83 -2.55 -3.88 2.80
CA ALA A 83 -1.65 -4.76 2.07
C ALA A 83 -2.44 -5.89 1.37
N ASP A 84 -1.92 -6.38 0.25
CA ASP A 84 -2.42 -7.59 -0.42
C ASP A 84 -1.87 -8.85 0.26
N GLU A 85 -0.60 -8.79 0.70
CA GLU A 85 0.06 -9.75 1.60
C GLU A 85 1.00 -9.00 2.54
N ILE A 86 1.17 -9.51 3.75
CA ILE A 86 2.15 -9.03 4.74
C ILE A 86 2.74 -10.20 5.52
N THR A 87 4.03 -10.14 5.85
CA THR A 87 4.71 -11.12 6.70
C THR A 87 4.85 -10.61 8.14
N GLU A 88 5.22 -11.50 9.07
CA GLU A 88 5.57 -11.11 10.45
C GLU A 88 6.76 -10.15 10.54
N HIS A 89 7.59 -10.11 9.49
CA HIS A 89 8.71 -9.18 9.36
C HIS A 89 8.32 -7.82 8.74
N MET A 90 7.01 -7.58 8.56
CA MET A 90 6.46 -6.34 8.00
C MET A 90 6.81 -6.08 6.54
N ALA A 91 7.36 -7.05 5.83
CA ALA A 91 7.47 -7.00 4.38
C ALA A 91 6.11 -7.28 3.73
N MET A 92 5.77 -6.53 2.68
CA MET A 92 4.44 -6.57 2.07
C MET A 92 4.50 -6.71 0.55
N ILE A 93 3.42 -7.28 -0.02
CA ILE A 93 3.00 -7.03 -1.40
C ILE A 93 1.81 -6.07 -1.37
N LYS A 94 1.88 -5.03 -2.19
CA LYS A 94 0.83 -4.04 -2.40
C LYS A 94 0.64 -3.78 -3.90
N GLY A 95 -0.41 -3.07 -4.25
CA GLY A 95 -0.67 -2.68 -5.63
C GLY A 95 -1.75 -3.50 -6.35
N GLY A 96 -2.53 -4.31 -5.63
CA GLY A 96 -3.73 -4.96 -6.18
C GLY A 96 -4.70 -3.94 -6.77
N GLY A 97 -4.84 -2.76 -6.17
CA GLY A 97 -5.60 -1.62 -6.69
C GLY A 97 -4.86 -0.75 -7.71
N GLY A 98 -3.57 -1.00 -7.95
CA GLY A 98 -2.76 -0.28 -8.95
C GLY A 98 -2.16 1.05 -8.49
N ALA A 99 -2.24 1.41 -7.22
CA ALA A 99 -1.72 2.67 -6.67
C ALA A 99 -0.29 2.55 -6.09
N LEU A 100 0.39 1.42 -6.31
CA LEU A 100 1.65 1.03 -5.64
C LEU A 100 2.73 2.12 -5.68
N THR A 101 2.86 2.86 -6.77
CA THR A 101 3.90 3.88 -6.92
C THR A 101 3.66 5.06 -6.00
N ARG A 102 2.46 5.63 -6.00
CA ARG A 102 2.11 6.74 -5.10
C ARG A 102 2.09 6.28 -3.63
N GLU A 103 1.63 5.06 -3.36
CA GLU A 103 1.70 4.45 -2.03
C GLU A 103 3.14 4.35 -1.53
N LYS A 104 4.08 3.91 -2.38
CA LYS A 104 5.50 3.79 -2.04
C LYS A 104 6.14 5.15 -1.78
N ILE A 105 5.79 6.18 -2.55
CA ILE A 105 6.27 7.54 -2.35
C ILE A 105 5.81 8.08 -0.99
N ILE A 106 4.53 7.92 -0.65
CA ILE A 106 4.00 8.39 0.63
C ILE A 106 4.62 7.61 1.80
N ALA A 107 4.79 6.29 1.66
CA ALA A 107 5.46 5.47 2.67
C ALA A 107 6.90 5.93 2.93
N ALA A 108 7.63 6.37 1.89
CA ALA A 108 9.01 6.85 2.02
C ALA A 108 9.10 8.19 2.78
N VAL A 109 8.09 9.07 2.63
CA VAL A 109 8.03 10.37 3.32
C VAL A 109 7.52 10.24 4.75
N ALA A 110 6.76 9.18 5.06
CA ALA A 110 6.14 9.02 6.36
C ALA A 110 7.13 8.54 7.43
N LYS A 111 7.11 9.21 8.59
CA LYS A 111 7.86 8.78 9.78
C LYS A 111 7.38 7.42 10.28
N ARG A 112 6.08 7.18 10.22
CA ARG A 112 5.44 5.95 10.69
C ARG A 112 4.45 5.41 9.67
N PHE A 113 4.63 4.14 9.29
CA PHE A 113 3.69 3.42 8.43
C PHE A 113 2.89 2.41 9.25
N VAL A 114 1.58 2.63 9.35
CA VAL A 114 0.61 1.74 9.98
C VAL A 114 -0.10 0.95 8.90
N CYS A 115 0.16 -0.34 8.83
CA CYS A 115 -0.57 -1.25 7.95
C CYS A 115 -1.85 -1.72 8.62
N ILE A 116 -2.97 -1.69 7.89
CA ILE A 116 -4.28 -2.17 8.33
C ILE A 116 -4.78 -3.27 7.41
N CYS A 117 -5.03 -4.45 7.93
CA CYS A 117 -5.60 -5.55 7.13
C CYS A 117 -6.32 -6.58 8.01
N ASP A 118 -7.07 -7.48 7.37
CA ASP A 118 -7.62 -8.66 8.01
C ASP A 118 -6.61 -9.82 8.04
N ALA A 119 -6.86 -10.81 8.88
CA ALA A 119 -5.94 -11.94 9.12
C ALA A 119 -5.63 -12.77 7.87
N SER A 120 -6.45 -12.74 6.82
CA SER A 120 -6.20 -13.47 5.58
C SER A 120 -5.00 -12.94 4.79
N LYS A 121 -4.55 -11.70 5.11
CA LYS A 121 -3.41 -11.05 4.46
C LYS A 121 -2.06 -11.38 5.09
N LEU A 122 -2.06 -11.94 6.30
CA LEU A 122 -0.84 -12.37 6.98
C LEU A 122 -0.39 -13.73 6.42
N VAL A 123 0.81 -13.75 5.82
CA VAL A 123 1.38 -14.93 5.16
C VAL A 123 2.77 -15.23 5.68
N PRO A 124 3.21 -16.51 5.70
CA PRO A 124 4.57 -16.85 6.08
C PRO A 124 5.62 -16.44 5.03
N VAL A 125 5.24 -16.47 3.74
CA VAL A 125 6.10 -16.13 2.59
C VAL A 125 5.28 -15.37 1.56
N LEU A 126 5.83 -14.28 1.02
CA LEU A 126 5.20 -13.47 -0.02
C LEU A 126 5.19 -14.19 -1.38
N GLY A 127 4.19 -13.88 -2.22
CA GLY A 127 4.15 -14.32 -3.62
C GLY A 127 2.95 -15.19 -4.00
N LYS A 128 2.06 -15.52 -3.06
CA LYS A 128 0.76 -16.12 -3.38
C LYS A 128 -0.11 -15.11 -4.12
N PHE A 129 -0.14 -13.87 -3.67
CA PHE A 129 -0.69 -12.76 -4.44
C PHE A 129 0.29 -12.37 -5.54
N PRO A 130 -0.17 -12.15 -6.80
CA PRO A 130 0.70 -11.74 -7.89
C PRO A 130 1.40 -10.40 -7.56
N LEU A 131 2.71 -10.34 -7.76
CA LEU A 131 3.47 -9.12 -7.52
C LEU A 131 3.23 -8.11 -8.65
N PRO A 132 2.60 -6.94 -8.39
CA PRO A 132 2.44 -5.91 -9.41
C PRO A 132 3.76 -5.18 -9.69
N VAL A 133 4.04 -4.95 -10.98
CA VAL A 133 5.18 -4.14 -11.43
C VAL A 133 4.64 -3.05 -12.36
N GLU A 134 4.77 -1.79 -11.97
CA GLU A 134 4.40 -0.64 -12.80
C GLU A 134 5.49 -0.37 -13.82
N VAL A 135 5.11 -0.28 -15.10
CA VAL A 135 6.04 -0.15 -16.20
C VAL A 135 5.65 0.96 -17.17
N ILE A 136 6.64 1.66 -17.70
CA ILE A 136 6.46 2.57 -18.82
C ILE A 136 5.88 1.80 -20.01
N PRO A 137 4.82 2.28 -20.70
CA PRO A 137 4.14 1.53 -21.76
C PRO A 137 5.05 0.96 -22.83
N MET A 138 6.05 1.71 -23.31
CA MET A 138 6.97 1.24 -24.34
C MET A 138 7.91 0.12 -23.84
N ALA A 139 8.13 0.01 -22.52
CA ALA A 139 9.02 -0.99 -21.93
C ALA A 139 8.32 -2.33 -21.62
N ARG A 140 7.00 -2.43 -21.78
CA ARG A 140 6.19 -3.56 -21.39
C ARG A 140 6.78 -4.92 -21.77
N SER A 141 7.13 -5.09 -23.05
CA SER A 141 7.63 -6.38 -23.57
C SER A 141 9.05 -6.68 -23.09
N TYR A 142 9.90 -5.67 -23.00
CA TYR A 142 11.26 -5.81 -22.48
C TYR A 142 11.23 -6.19 -20.99
N VAL A 143 10.52 -5.44 -20.18
CA VAL A 143 10.38 -5.73 -18.73
C VAL A 143 9.76 -7.11 -18.53
N GLY A 144 8.74 -7.47 -19.31
CA GLY A 144 8.13 -8.80 -19.25
C GLY A 144 9.14 -9.94 -19.47
N ARG A 145 10.13 -9.77 -20.39
CA ARG A 145 11.21 -10.75 -20.56
C ARG A 145 12.15 -10.80 -19.34
N GLN A 146 12.51 -9.64 -18.77
CA GLN A 146 13.35 -9.60 -17.57
C GLN A 146 12.68 -10.29 -16.38
N LEU A 147 11.38 -10.06 -16.19
CA LEU A 147 10.60 -10.72 -15.13
C LEU A 147 10.55 -12.25 -15.30
N ARG A 148 10.46 -12.76 -16.54
CA ARG A 148 10.55 -14.21 -16.80
C ARG A 148 11.91 -14.77 -16.44
N ASN A 149 12.99 -14.04 -16.69
CA ASN A 149 14.35 -14.46 -16.33
C ASN A 149 14.51 -14.58 -14.80
N LEU A 150 13.71 -13.84 -14.02
CA LEU A 150 13.64 -13.94 -12.56
C LEU A 150 12.67 -15.04 -12.08
N GLY A 151 12.15 -15.86 -12.99
CA GLY A 151 11.23 -16.96 -12.67
C GLY A 151 9.76 -16.58 -12.54
N ALA A 152 9.39 -15.34 -12.79
CA ALA A 152 8.00 -14.91 -12.76
C ALA A 152 7.25 -15.23 -14.04
N ARG A 153 5.94 -15.33 -13.94
CA ARG A 153 5.00 -15.35 -15.08
C ARG A 153 4.25 -14.02 -15.13
N PRO A 154 4.79 -12.99 -15.82
CA PRO A 154 4.17 -11.68 -15.91
C PRO A 154 2.93 -11.73 -16.83
N VAL A 155 1.84 -11.13 -16.36
CA VAL A 155 0.59 -10.98 -17.10
C VAL A 155 0.23 -9.49 -17.15
N LEU A 156 -0.05 -8.96 -18.33
CA LEU A 156 -0.51 -7.58 -18.46
C LEU A 156 -1.87 -7.43 -17.77
N ARG A 157 -2.02 -6.42 -16.92
CA ARG A 157 -3.31 -6.03 -16.36
C ARG A 157 -4.11 -5.32 -17.46
N GLU A 158 -5.04 -6.05 -18.07
CA GLU A 158 -5.82 -5.54 -19.20
C GLU A 158 -6.81 -4.45 -18.78
N ASN A 159 -7.10 -3.53 -19.71
CA ASN A 159 -8.04 -2.43 -19.53
C ASN A 159 -7.76 -1.57 -18.28
N PHE A 160 -6.49 -1.48 -17.88
CA PHE A 160 -6.06 -0.75 -16.70
C PHE A 160 -4.89 0.18 -17.04
N LYS A 161 -4.97 1.40 -16.50
CA LYS A 161 -3.85 2.36 -16.43
C LYS A 161 -3.76 2.88 -15.00
N THR A 162 -2.55 3.05 -14.51
CA THR A 162 -2.31 3.69 -13.22
C THR A 162 -2.69 5.17 -13.26
N ASP A 163 -2.88 5.80 -12.11
CA ASP A 163 -3.07 7.25 -12.00
C ASP A 163 -1.88 8.06 -12.57
N ASN A 164 -0.75 7.39 -12.85
CA ASN A 164 0.43 7.97 -13.49
C ASN A 164 0.47 7.72 -15.01
N GLY A 165 -0.56 7.08 -15.59
CA GLY A 165 -0.66 6.79 -17.02
C GLY A 165 0.14 5.56 -17.49
N ASN A 166 0.67 4.76 -16.57
CA ASN A 166 1.49 3.58 -16.86
C ASN A 166 0.68 2.28 -16.89
N LEU A 167 1.35 1.18 -17.25
CA LEU A 167 0.81 -0.18 -17.26
C LEU A 167 1.27 -0.96 -16.03
N ILE A 168 0.57 -2.06 -15.71
CA ILE A 168 1.00 -3.01 -14.69
C ILE A 168 1.17 -4.39 -15.30
N LEU A 169 2.29 -5.04 -14.96
CA LEU A 169 2.52 -6.46 -15.15
C LEU A 169 2.33 -7.15 -13.80
N ASP A 170 1.33 -8.02 -13.70
CA ASP A 170 1.10 -8.86 -12.52
C ASP A 170 1.95 -10.13 -12.62
N CYS A 171 2.93 -10.27 -11.72
CA CYS A 171 3.90 -11.36 -11.71
C CYS A 171 3.41 -12.53 -10.86
N HIS A 172 3.01 -13.62 -11.50
CA HIS A 172 2.56 -14.85 -10.87
C HIS A 172 3.71 -15.84 -10.66
N GLY A 173 3.48 -16.79 -9.73
CA GLY A 173 4.35 -17.97 -9.55
C GLY A 173 5.65 -17.71 -8.79
N LEU A 174 5.75 -16.57 -8.13
CA LEU A 174 6.90 -16.26 -7.28
C LEU A 174 6.74 -16.85 -5.87
N THR A 175 7.86 -17.31 -5.29
CA THR A 175 8.03 -17.58 -3.86
C THR A 175 9.15 -16.68 -3.38
N ILE A 176 8.79 -15.60 -2.67
CA ILE A 176 9.70 -14.49 -2.40
C ILE A 176 10.32 -14.66 -1.01
N LEU A 177 11.51 -15.29 -0.97
CA LEU A 177 12.25 -15.57 0.27
C LEU A 177 13.11 -14.38 0.71
N ASP A 178 13.59 -13.57 -0.23
CA ASP A 178 14.35 -12.35 0.05
C ASP A 178 13.67 -11.15 -0.64
N PRO A 179 12.63 -10.59 -0.01
CA PRO A 179 11.87 -9.50 -0.62
C PRO A 179 12.66 -8.21 -0.75
N VAL A 180 13.63 -7.93 0.14
CA VAL A 180 14.47 -6.73 0.08
C VAL A 180 15.37 -6.75 -1.14
N LYS A 181 16.00 -7.89 -1.41
CA LYS A 181 16.86 -8.08 -2.57
C LYS A 181 16.06 -7.98 -3.86
N LEU A 182 14.94 -8.72 -3.96
CA LEU A 182 14.11 -8.72 -5.16
C LEU A 182 13.53 -7.34 -5.46
N GLU A 183 13.09 -6.59 -4.45
CA GLU A 183 12.61 -5.20 -4.60
C GLU A 183 13.69 -4.33 -5.25
N GLY A 184 14.93 -4.43 -4.77
CA GLY A 184 16.07 -3.69 -5.31
C GLY A 184 16.40 -4.09 -6.75
N GLU A 185 16.47 -5.38 -7.06
CA GLU A 185 16.78 -5.90 -8.40
C GLU A 185 15.73 -5.45 -9.44
N LEU A 186 14.45 -5.53 -9.10
CA LEU A 186 13.36 -5.11 -9.98
C LEU A 186 13.43 -3.60 -10.30
N ASN A 187 13.78 -2.78 -9.33
CA ASN A 187 13.91 -1.33 -9.53
C ASN A 187 15.10 -0.93 -10.42
N GLN A 188 16.06 -1.83 -10.70
CA GLN A 188 17.16 -1.58 -11.61
C GLN A 188 16.83 -1.90 -13.09
N VAL A 189 15.68 -2.53 -13.34
CA VAL A 189 15.29 -2.86 -14.72
C VAL A 189 14.79 -1.60 -15.43
N ALA A 190 15.44 -1.24 -16.52
CA ALA A 190 15.04 -0.06 -17.32
C ALA A 190 13.58 -0.17 -17.77
N GLY A 191 12.80 0.87 -17.52
CA GLY A 191 11.36 0.92 -17.84
C GLY A 191 10.44 0.43 -16.72
N VAL A 192 10.97 -0.11 -15.64
CA VAL A 192 10.22 -0.29 -14.39
C VAL A 192 10.11 1.07 -13.69
N VAL A 193 8.90 1.46 -13.35
CA VAL A 193 8.65 2.64 -12.51
C VAL A 193 8.90 2.28 -11.06
N THR A 194 8.22 1.25 -10.57
CA THR A 194 8.50 0.55 -9.31
C THR A 194 7.71 -0.77 -9.27
N ASN A 195 7.87 -1.51 -8.18
CA ASN A 195 7.19 -2.78 -7.96
C ASN A 195 6.44 -2.79 -6.63
N GLY A 196 5.53 -3.75 -6.46
CA GLY A 196 4.63 -3.88 -5.31
C GLY A 196 5.27 -4.46 -4.05
N LEU A 197 6.59 -4.75 -4.04
CA LEU A 197 7.28 -5.12 -2.81
C LEU A 197 7.54 -3.88 -1.95
N PHE A 198 7.13 -3.95 -0.70
CA PHE A 198 7.38 -2.97 0.36
C PHE A 198 8.15 -3.68 1.47
N ALA A 199 9.44 -3.90 1.25
CA ALA A 199 10.33 -4.63 2.13
C ALA A 199 11.53 -3.77 2.58
N ARG A 200 12.08 -2.93 1.70
CA ARG A 200 13.10 -1.93 2.06
C ARG A 200 12.50 -0.85 2.98
N ARG A 201 11.24 -0.49 2.72
CA ARG A 201 10.38 0.31 3.60
C ARG A 201 9.09 -0.47 3.85
N GLY A 202 9.13 -1.37 4.83
CA GLY A 202 7.97 -2.11 5.32
C GLY A 202 7.10 -1.29 6.26
N ALA A 203 6.08 -1.92 6.86
CA ALA A 203 5.28 -1.29 7.90
C ALA A 203 6.06 -1.22 9.23
N ASP A 204 5.82 -0.17 10.02
CA ASP A 204 6.32 -0.08 11.40
C ASP A 204 5.36 -0.77 12.38
N LEU A 205 4.08 -0.78 12.00
CA LEU A 205 3.01 -1.35 12.80
C LEU A 205 1.99 -2.02 11.90
N LEU A 206 1.53 -3.19 12.32
CA LEU A 206 0.40 -3.89 11.72
C LEU A 206 -0.76 -3.95 12.70
N LEU A 207 -1.92 -3.45 12.27
CA LEU A 207 -3.22 -3.65 12.91
C LEU A 207 -3.96 -4.76 12.16
N LEU A 208 -3.97 -5.94 12.75
CA LEU A 208 -4.54 -7.14 12.14
C LEU A 208 -5.94 -7.41 12.71
N GLY A 209 -6.94 -7.30 11.85
CA GLY A 209 -8.33 -7.63 12.21
C GLY A 209 -8.54 -9.13 12.32
N THR A 210 -8.96 -9.58 13.49
CA THR A 210 -9.29 -10.98 13.80
C THR A 210 -10.69 -11.09 14.39
N PRO A 211 -11.33 -12.27 14.41
CA PRO A 211 -12.62 -12.45 15.05
C PRO A 211 -12.65 -12.05 16.55
N GLU A 212 -11.50 -12.10 17.21
CA GLU A 212 -11.32 -11.75 18.63
C GLU A 212 -11.04 -10.25 18.85
N GLY A 213 -10.86 -9.47 17.76
CA GLY A 213 -10.55 -8.05 17.82
C GLY A 213 -9.31 -7.67 17.00
N VAL A 214 -8.73 -6.51 17.26
CA VAL A 214 -7.52 -6.05 16.57
C VAL A 214 -6.27 -6.52 17.32
N LYS A 215 -5.45 -7.30 16.64
CA LYS A 215 -4.11 -7.66 17.10
C LYS A 215 -3.09 -6.66 16.56
N THR A 216 -2.32 -6.04 17.45
CA THR A 216 -1.23 -5.14 17.09
C THR A 216 0.08 -5.90 17.03
N MET A 217 0.78 -5.80 15.90
CA MET A 217 2.12 -6.38 15.69
C MET A 217 3.10 -5.28 15.29
N LYS A 218 4.35 -5.39 15.75
CA LYS A 218 5.43 -4.45 15.40
C LYS A 218 6.52 -5.20 14.65
N ALA A 219 7.28 -4.48 13.82
CA ALA A 219 8.52 -5.00 13.28
C ALA A 219 9.40 -5.50 14.45
N ARG A 220 9.93 -6.71 14.31
CA ARG A 220 10.95 -7.20 15.23
C ARG A 220 12.24 -6.44 14.94
N ALA A 221 12.83 -5.86 15.97
CA ALA A 221 14.13 -5.19 15.89
C ALA A 221 15.22 -6.18 15.48
#